data_8fcf3e48eef8d03848d698662d3ffdd0
#
_entry.id   8fcf3e48eef8d03848d698662d3ffdd0
#
_cell.length_a   1.000
_cell.length_b   1.000
_cell.length_c   1.000
_cell.angle_alpha   90.00
_cell.angle_beta   90.00
_cell.angle_gamma   90.00
#
_symmetry.space_group_name_H-M   'P 1'
#
loop_
_entity.id
_entity.type
_entity.pdbx_description
1 polymer ?
#
loop_
_entity_poly.entity_id
_entity_poly.type
_entity_poly.pdbx_seq_one_letter_code
_entity_poly.pdbx_strand_id
1 'polypeptide(L)'
;MMKHRINTDLFLRVAVTRIGGEPEDFSTANDITVTVWHMYHNWRRQEEYQISGNEVSLQLSAGDQSHIGPYGVTIRYTKPDSGSETGIRHYAVDIPKAFELSSIACCEVSDTVTLCAHVMVCRDGIDGSTPYIGENGNWWVGGKDTGKPSKGDDGEPGTFAYPVFEVDPKTGVLTVREPFFMDDDDIKLEDGYLVMKI
;
A
#
# COMPACT_ATOMS: atom_id res chain seq x y z
N MET A 1 16.50 12.58 21.85
CA MET A 1 17.17 11.33 21.40
C MET A 1 18.51 11.26 22.09
N MET A 2 18.79 10.15 22.74
CA MET A 2 20.06 9.93 23.46
C MET A 2 21.16 9.65 22.44
N LYS A 3 22.33 10.28 22.66
CA LYS A 3 23.52 10.07 21.83
C LYS A 3 24.50 9.18 22.57
N HIS A 4 25.00 8.17 21.89
CA HIS A 4 25.98 7.24 22.43
C HIS A 4 27.24 7.27 21.57
N ARG A 5 28.38 6.93 22.19
CA ARG A 5 29.63 6.87 21.47
C ARG A 5 29.69 5.61 20.61
N ILE A 6 30.04 5.73 19.35
CA ILE A 6 30.32 4.58 18.48
C ILE A 6 31.53 3.78 19.02
N ASN A 7 31.57 2.50 18.76
CA ASN A 7 32.57 1.56 19.25
C ASN A 7 32.59 1.35 20.77
N THR A 8 31.43 1.52 21.41
CA THR A 8 31.18 1.10 22.80
C THR A 8 29.97 0.17 22.81
N ASP A 9 30.00 -0.86 23.66
CA ASP A 9 28.83 -1.74 23.82
C ASP A 9 27.63 -0.95 24.31
N LEU A 10 26.47 -1.18 23.68
CA LEU A 10 25.24 -0.50 24.00
C LEU A 10 24.16 -1.52 24.38
N PHE A 11 23.59 -1.36 25.56
CA PHE A 11 22.47 -2.15 26.03
C PHE A 11 21.17 -1.44 25.77
N LEU A 12 20.27 -2.07 25.01
CA LEU A 12 18.96 -1.55 24.70
C LEU A 12 17.91 -2.33 25.47
N ARG A 13 16.98 -1.63 26.10
CA ARG A 13 15.80 -2.19 26.76
C ARG A 13 14.57 -1.54 26.21
N VAL A 14 13.65 -2.34 25.72
CA VAL A 14 12.40 -1.89 25.10
C VAL A 14 11.24 -2.43 25.90
N ALA A 15 10.58 -1.58 26.67
CA ALA A 15 9.33 -1.91 27.31
C ALA A 15 8.19 -1.79 26.31
N VAL A 16 7.52 -2.90 26.02
CA VAL A 16 6.45 -2.97 25.02
C VAL A 16 5.09 -2.94 25.70
N THR A 17 4.21 -2.07 25.22
CA THR A 17 2.84 -1.95 25.72
C THR A 17 1.82 -2.07 24.59
N ARG A 18 0.62 -2.48 24.91
CA ARG A 18 -0.53 -2.50 23.99
C ARG A 18 -1.13 -1.10 23.84
N ILE A 19 -1.97 -0.95 22.82
CA ILE A 19 -2.84 0.22 22.70
C ILE A 19 -3.77 0.21 23.92
N GLY A 20 -3.65 1.24 24.77
CA GLY A 20 -4.34 1.29 26.06
C GLY A 20 -3.40 1.29 27.26
N GLY A 21 -2.09 1.06 27.03
CA GLY A 21 -1.04 1.19 28.03
C GLY A 21 -0.76 -0.08 28.86
N GLU A 22 -1.49 -1.17 28.59
CA GLU A 22 -1.21 -2.45 29.27
C GLU A 22 0.11 -3.07 28.76
N PRO A 23 0.89 -3.71 29.65
CA PRO A 23 2.08 -4.44 29.24
C PRO A 23 1.78 -5.50 28.20
N GLU A 24 2.66 -5.65 27.22
CA GLU A 24 2.59 -6.75 26.28
C GLU A 24 3.01 -8.06 26.93
N ASP A 25 2.29 -9.13 26.69
CA ASP A 25 2.62 -10.47 27.15
C ASP A 25 3.27 -11.27 26.02
N PHE A 26 4.55 -11.56 26.17
CA PHE A 26 5.32 -12.36 25.22
C PHE A 26 5.26 -13.87 25.49
N SER A 27 4.57 -14.34 26.53
CA SER A 27 4.54 -15.76 26.89
C SER A 27 3.95 -16.66 25.81
N THR A 28 3.06 -16.12 24.99
CA THR A 28 2.43 -16.82 23.86
C THR A 28 2.96 -16.39 22.50
N ALA A 29 4.00 -15.57 22.47
CA ALA A 29 4.58 -15.07 21.23
C ALA A 29 5.52 -16.09 20.60
N ASN A 30 5.44 -16.22 19.27
CA ASN A 30 6.30 -17.07 18.47
C ASN A 30 7.02 -16.21 17.42
N ASP A 31 8.05 -16.77 16.76
CA ASP A 31 8.79 -16.15 15.67
C ASP A 31 9.27 -14.73 15.98
N ILE A 32 9.71 -14.53 17.22
CA ILE A 32 10.17 -13.22 17.65
C ILE A 32 11.50 -12.89 16.96
N THR A 33 11.54 -11.72 16.35
CA THR A 33 12.75 -11.18 15.73
C THR A 33 12.98 -9.76 16.19
N VAL A 34 14.22 -9.42 16.52
CA VAL A 34 14.63 -8.07 16.90
C VAL A 34 15.67 -7.60 15.89
N THR A 35 15.38 -6.51 15.22
CA THR A 35 16.25 -5.95 14.18
C THR A 35 16.65 -4.53 14.55
N VAL A 36 17.94 -4.26 14.56
CA VAL A 36 18.49 -2.91 14.65
C VAL A 36 18.85 -2.46 13.23
N TRP A 37 18.51 -1.23 12.88
CA TRP A 37 18.74 -0.71 11.54
C TRP A 37 19.16 0.77 11.58
N HIS A 38 20.00 1.16 10.61
CA HIS A 38 20.44 2.53 10.45
C HIS A 38 19.48 3.31 9.54
N MET A 39 19.14 4.55 9.90
CA MET A 39 18.08 5.30 9.24
C MET A 39 18.43 5.73 7.81
N TYR A 40 19.69 6.05 7.53
CA TYR A 40 20.13 6.60 6.25
C TYR A 40 21.01 5.66 5.42
N HIS A 41 21.42 4.53 5.99
CA HIS A 41 22.21 3.52 5.31
C HIS A 41 21.44 2.23 5.22
N ASN A 42 21.68 1.46 4.16
CA ASN A 42 21.07 0.14 4.02
C ASN A 42 21.76 -0.88 4.92
N TRP A 43 21.82 -0.57 6.22
CA TRP A 43 22.38 -1.43 7.25
C TRP A 43 21.24 -1.92 8.15
N ARG A 44 21.12 -3.23 8.28
CA ARG A 44 20.17 -3.92 9.15
C ARG A 44 20.83 -5.16 9.69
N ARG A 45 20.58 -5.44 10.97
CA ARG A 45 21.07 -6.64 11.61
C ARG A 45 20.00 -7.19 12.55
N GLN A 46 19.80 -8.49 12.51
CA GLN A 46 19.01 -9.20 13.51
C GLN A 46 19.91 -9.48 14.69
N GLU A 47 19.46 -9.11 15.89
CA GLU A 47 20.22 -9.23 17.12
C GLU A 47 19.67 -10.36 17.99
N GLU A 48 20.56 -10.94 18.82
CA GLU A 48 20.15 -11.79 19.92
C GLU A 48 19.46 -10.95 21.01
N TYR A 49 18.42 -11.49 21.61
CA TYR A 49 17.62 -10.76 22.58
C TYR A 49 17.27 -11.65 23.79
N GLN A 50 16.88 -11.00 24.87
CA GLN A 50 16.31 -11.62 26.06
C GLN A 50 14.95 -10.96 26.34
N ILE A 51 14.00 -11.75 26.86
CA ILE A 51 12.68 -11.27 27.24
C ILE A 51 12.48 -11.48 28.74
N SER A 52 12.02 -10.43 29.40
CA SER A 52 11.61 -10.47 30.81
C SER A 52 10.30 -9.69 30.95
N GLY A 53 9.19 -10.41 31.15
CA GLY A 53 7.85 -9.82 31.17
C GLY A 53 7.50 -9.16 29.83
N ASN A 54 7.32 -7.86 29.84
CA ASN A 54 7.05 -7.05 28.64
C ASN A 54 8.30 -6.32 28.12
N GLU A 55 9.48 -6.58 28.68
CA GLU A 55 10.74 -5.96 28.28
C GLU A 55 11.52 -6.90 27.34
N VAL A 56 11.94 -6.36 26.19
CA VAL A 56 12.87 -6.98 25.27
C VAL A 56 14.21 -6.26 25.42
N SER A 57 15.26 -7.01 25.77
CA SER A 57 16.60 -6.46 25.95
C SER A 57 17.58 -7.10 24.96
N LEU A 58 18.50 -6.29 24.45
CA LEU A 58 19.55 -6.71 23.53
C LEU A 58 20.83 -5.90 23.75
N GLN A 59 21.95 -6.46 23.31
CA GLN A 59 23.26 -5.80 23.32
C GLN A 59 23.70 -5.57 21.88
N LEU A 60 23.97 -4.32 21.54
CA LEU A 60 24.64 -3.97 20.30
C LEU A 60 26.15 -3.83 20.59
N SER A 61 26.91 -4.83 20.19
CA SER A 61 28.37 -4.85 20.46
C SER A 61 29.11 -3.75 19.69
N ALA A 62 30.17 -3.27 20.26
CA ALA A 62 31.03 -2.23 19.65
C ALA A 62 31.48 -2.57 18.23
N GLY A 63 31.80 -3.85 17.98
CA GLY A 63 32.25 -4.33 16.67
C GLY A 63 31.17 -4.37 15.59
N ASP A 64 29.91 -4.28 15.97
CA ASP A 64 28.75 -4.36 15.08
C ASP A 64 28.25 -2.98 14.64
N GLN A 65 28.82 -1.95 15.22
CA GLN A 65 28.48 -0.56 14.94
C GLN A 65 29.29 -0.02 13.78
N SER A 66 28.70 0.09 12.61
CA SER A 66 29.41 0.47 11.37
C SER A 66 29.24 1.93 10.96
N HIS A 67 28.22 2.63 11.47
CA HIS A 67 27.87 3.97 11.03
C HIS A 67 27.54 4.88 12.21
N ILE A 68 27.87 6.15 12.09
CA ILE A 68 27.38 7.21 12.99
C ILE A 68 26.00 7.69 12.50
N GLY A 69 25.15 8.14 13.41
CA GLY A 69 23.84 8.68 13.09
C GLY A 69 22.70 7.94 13.80
N PRO A 70 21.45 8.18 13.39
CA PRO A 70 20.26 7.63 14.02
C PRO A 70 20.01 6.19 13.62
N TYR A 71 19.67 5.39 14.63
CA TYR A 71 19.29 3.99 14.52
C TYR A 71 17.85 3.79 14.97
N GLY A 72 17.18 2.84 14.36
CA GLY A 72 15.88 2.35 14.76
C GLY A 72 15.94 0.91 15.25
N VAL A 73 14.89 0.50 15.95
CA VAL A 73 14.67 -0.87 16.40
C VAL A 73 13.30 -1.34 15.95
N THR A 74 13.24 -2.53 15.39
CA THR A 74 12.00 -3.21 15.01
C THR A 74 11.92 -4.55 15.74
N ILE A 75 10.82 -4.79 16.44
CA ILE A 75 10.50 -6.08 17.06
C ILE A 75 9.30 -6.64 16.31
N ARG A 76 9.41 -7.87 15.78
CA ARG A 76 8.31 -8.58 15.13
C ARG A 76 8.08 -9.90 15.82
N TYR A 77 6.82 -10.31 15.93
CA TYR A 77 6.43 -11.59 16.49
C TYR A 77 5.03 -11.98 16.01
N THR A 78 4.70 -13.25 16.23
CA THR A 78 3.39 -13.80 15.94
C THR A 78 2.73 -14.29 17.23
N LYS A 79 1.41 -14.33 17.25
CA LYS A 79 0.62 -14.98 18.32
C LYS A 79 -0.51 -15.79 17.72
N PRO A 80 -0.93 -16.87 18.37
CA PRO A 80 -2.14 -17.58 18.01
C PRO A 80 -3.36 -16.65 18.04
N ASP A 81 -4.19 -16.71 17.01
CA ASP A 81 -5.43 -15.95 16.93
C ASP A 81 -6.51 -16.79 16.24
N SER A 82 -7.49 -17.25 17.03
CA SER A 82 -8.61 -18.05 16.50
C SER A 82 -9.56 -17.28 15.57
N GLY A 83 -9.45 -15.95 15.52
CA GLY A 83 -10.23 -15.09 14.64
C GLY A 83 -9.55 -14.79 13.30
N SER A 84 -8.32 -15.26 13.10
CA SER A 84 -7.57 -15.14 11.84
C SER A 84 -7.77 -16.40 11.00
N GLU A 85 -7.88 -16.25 9.68
CA GLU A 85 -7.97 -17.39 8.74
C GLU A 85 -6.75 -18.30 8.80
N THR A 86 -5.57 -17.73 9.10
CA THR A 86 -4.31 -18.47 9.26
C THR A 86 -4.11 -19.05 10.67
N GLY A 87 -4.97 -18.72 11.62
CA GLY A 87 -4.80 -19.07 13.04
C GLY A 87 -3.69 -18.29 13.74
N ILE A 88 -3.06 -17.32 13.06
CA ILE A 88 -1.91 -16.56 13.53
C ILE A 88 -2.15 -15.07 13.28
N ARG A 89 -1.72 -14.22 14.20
CA ARG A 89 -1.68 -12.76 14.02
C ARG A 89 -0.26 -12.26 14.13
N HIS A 90 0.10 -11.37 13.21
CA HIS A 90 1.41 -10.72 13.17
C HIS A 90 1.38 -9.40 13.92
N TYR A 91 2.44 -9.15 14.67
CA TYR A 91 2.63 -7.94 15.45
C TYR A 91 3.97 -7.30 15.10
N ALA A 92 4.02 -5.98 15.11
CA ALA A 92 5.24 -5.22 14.92
C ALA A 92 5.31 -4.05 15.92
N VAL A 93 6.51 -3.77 16.37
CA VAL A 93 6.87 -2.60 17.16
C VAL A 93 8.01 -1.92 16.41
N ASP A 94 7.76 -0.74 15.87
CA ASP A 94 8.77 0.04 15.16
C ASP A 94 9.11 1.28 15.98
N ILE A 95 10.40 1.44 16.30
CA ILE A 95 10.93 2.59 17.02
C ILE A 95 11.94 3.28 16.10
N PRO A 96 11.48 4.18 15.24
CA PRO A 96 12.39 4.99 14.43
C PRO A 96 13.15 5.96 15.35
N LYS A 97 14.42 6.17 15.10
CA LYS A 97 15.28 7.03 15.92
C LYS A 97 15.34 6.61 17.40
N ALA A 98 15.47 5.32 17.66
CA ALA A 98 15.61 4.77 19.00
C ALA A 98 16.80 5.37 19.75
N PHE A 99 17.95 5.49 19.09
CA PHE A 99 19.17 6.08 19.58
C PHE A 99 20.02 6.67 18.44
N GLU A 100 21.09 7.37 18.79
CA GLU A 100 22.03 7.93 17.83
C GLU A 100 23.45 7.59 18.23
N LEU A 101 24.25 7.04 17.30
CA LEU A 101 25.68 6.85 17.50
C LEU A 101 26.44 8.08 17.00
N SER A 102 27.43 8.52 17.77
CA SER A 102 28.24 9.70 17.50
C SER A 102 29.73 9.38 17.68
N SER A 103 30.59 10.01 16.90
CA SER A 103 32.04 9.96 17.07
C SER A 103 32.53 10.81 18.26
N ILE A 104 31.70 11.71 18.74
CA ILE A 104 32.04 12.64 19.81
C ILE A 104 31.48 12.09 21.12
N ALA A 105 32.29 11.98 22.16
CA ALA A 105 31.82 11.67 23.50
C ALA A 105 30.95 12.83 24.01
N CYS A 106 29.65 12.61 24.12
CA CYS A 106 28.76 13.51 24.84
C CYS A 106 28.89 13.27 26.36
N CYS A 107 28.65 14.28 27.16
CA CYS A 107 29.06 14.40 28.55
C CYS A 107 28.41 13.41 29.55
N GLU A 108 27.50 12.58 29.13
CA GLU A 108 26.91 11.51 29.96
C GLU A 108 26.81 10.23 29.12
N VAL A 109 27.69 9.31 29.37
CA VAL A 109 27.69 7.98 28.71
C VAL A 109 26.87 7.05 29.57
N SER A 110 25.59 6.93 29.28
CA SER A 110 24.83 5.77 29.73
C SER A 110 25.01 4.67 28.68
N ASP A 111 25.57 3.54 29.07
CA ASP A 111 25.68 2.36 28.21
C ASP A 111 24.34 1.67 27.99
N THR A 112 23.29 2.21 28.57
CA THR A 112 21.93 1.64 28.52
C THR A 112 20.94 2.66 27.97
N VAL A 113 20.17 2.26 26.95
CA VAL A 113 19.02 2.98 26.42
C VAL A 113 17.75 2.26 26.81
N THR A 114 16.88 2.95 27.54
CA THR A 114 15.55 2.46 27.86
C THR A 114 14.52 3.13 26.96
N LEU A 115 13.73 2.35 26.28
CA LEU A 115 12.70 2.78 25.34
C LEU A 115 11.33 2.26 25.77
N CYS A 116 10.30 3.04 25.52
CA CYS A 116 8.91 2.59 25.63
C CYS A 116 8.30 2.61 24.23
N ALA A 117 7.63 1.54 23.86
CA ALA A 117 7.01 1.41 22.55
C ALA A 117 5.63 0.76 22.63
N HIS A 118 4.78 1.12 21.68
CA HIS A 118 3.44 0.54 21.56
C HIS A 118 3.39 -0.45 20.42
N VAL A 119 2.69 -1.55 20.65
CA VAL A 119 2.43 -2.56 19.63
C VAL A 119 1.52 -2.00 18.56
N MET A 120 1.95 -2.07 17.31
CA MET A 120 1.06 -1.95 16.16
C MET A 120 0.57 -3.35 15.77
N VAL A 121 -0.74 -3.54 15.75
CA VAL A 121 -1.33 -4.74 15.18
C VAL A 121 -1.26 -4.58 13.66
N CYS A 122 -0.41 -5.36 13.02
CA CYS A 122 -0.51 -5.54 11.58
C CYS A 122 -1.78 -6.39 11.37
N ARG A 123 -2.87 -5.76 11.00
CA ARG A 123 -3.99 -6.51 10.43
C ARG A 123 -3.49 -7.05 9.10
N ASP A 124 -3.48 -8.35 8.96
CA ASP A 124 -3.46 -8.95 7.63
C ASP A 124 -4.62 -8.27 6.89
N GLY A 125 -4.31 -7.61 5.78
CA GLY A 125 -5.36 -7.04 4.97
C GLY A 125 -6.34 -8.17 4.68
N ILE A 126 -7.61 -7.98 4.98
CA ILE A 126 -8.65 -8.89 4.51
C ILE A 126 -8.39 -8.98 3.02
N ASP A 127 -8.10 -10.19 2.53
CA ASP A 127 -7.90 -10.42 1.10
C ASP A 127 -9.06 -9.75 0.40
N GLY A 128 -8.73 -8.74 -0.42
CA GLY A 128 -9.75 -7.96 -1.10
C GLY A 128 -10.61 -8.93 -1.89
N SER A 129 -11.90 -8.98 -1.58
CA SER A 129 -12.84 -9.88 -2.27
C SER A 129 -12.70 -9.64 -3.76
N THR A 130 -12.28 -10.66 -4.51
CA THR A 130 -12.15 -10.56 -5.96
C THR A 130 -13.52 -10.23 -6.55
N PRO A 131 -13.69 -9.09 -7.25
CA PRO A 131 -14.95 -8.77 -7.86
C PRO A 131 -15.26 -9.78 -8.97
N TYR A 132 -16.52 -10.18 -9.09
CA TYR A 132 -17.02 -11.04 -10.17
C TYR A 132 -18.32 -10.47 -10.71
N ILE A 133 -18.71 -10.94 -11.92
CA ILE A 133 -19.98 -10.55 -12.54
C ILE A 133 -21.02 -11.58 -12.12
N GLY A 134 -22.08 -11.12 -11.45
CA GLY A 134 -23.22 -11.97 -11.06
C GLY A 134 -24.13 -12.32 -12.22
N GLU A 135 -25.07 -13.25 -11.99
CA GLU A 135 -26.04 -13.70 -13.01
C GLU A 135 -26.96 -12.57 -13.51
N ASN A 136 -27.14 -11.53 -12.69
CA ASN A 136 -27.89 -10.33 -13.06
C ASN A 136 -27.09 -9.31 -13.88
N GLY A 137 -25.84 -9.64 -14.27
CA GLY A 137 -24.96 -8.77 -15.03
C GLY A 137 -24.31 -7.63 -14.25
N ASN A 138 -24.50 -7.56 -12.94
CA ASN A 138 -23.88 -6.55 -12.09
C ASN A 138 -22.52 -7.01 -11.55
N TRP A 139 -21.69 -6.04 -11.15
CA TRP A 139 -20.51 -6.31 -10.34
C TRP A 139 -20.90 -6.73 -8.92
N TRP A 140 -20.30 -7.81 -8.46
CA TRP A 140 -20.42 -8.32 -7.10
C TRP A 140 -19.06 -8.24 -6.40
N VAL A 141 -19.04 -7.80 -5.15
CA VAL A 141 -17.84 -7.70 -4.32
C VAL A 141 -18.16 -8.28 -2.94
N GLY A 142 -17.37 -9.25 -2.48
CA GLY A 142 -17.58 -9.88 -1.17
C GLY A 142 -18.95 -10.54 -1.02
N GLY A 143 -19.48 -11.12 -2.10
CA GLY A 143 -20.78 -11.77 -2.10
C GLY A 143 -21.99 -10.80 -2.08
N LYS A 144 -21.76 -9.50 -2.26
CA LYS A 144 -22.81 -8.46 -2.31
C LYS A 144 -22.92 -7.88 -3.72
N ASP A 145 -24.15 -7.74 -4.21
CA ASP A 145 -24.45 -7.00 -5.43
C ASP A 145 -24.17 -5.51 -5.22
N THR A 146 -23.37 -4.93 -6.10
CA THR A 146 -23.07 -3.48 -6.07
C THR A 146 -24.15 -2.63 -6.73
N GLY A 147 -25.10 -3.25 -7.43
CA GLY A 147 -26.10 -2.57 -8.26
C GLY A 147 -25.51 -1.85 -9.47
N LYS A 148 -24.22 -2.08 -9.80
CA LYS A 148 -23.56 -1.47 -10.95
C LYS A 148 -23.44 -2.49 -12.08
N PRO A 149 -23.98 -2.20 -13.28
CA PRO A 149 -23.83 -3.06 -14.45
C PRO A 149 -22.36 -3.26 -14.80
N SER A 150 -21.99 -4.47 -15.20
CA SER A 150 -20.64 -4.78 -15.68
C SER A 150 -20.43 -4.34 -17.13
N LYS A 151 -21.51 -4.19 -17.90
CA LYS A 151 -21.52 -3.66 -19.26
C LYS A 151 -21.94 -2.19 -19.20
N GLY A 152 -21.19 -1.34 -19.86
CA GLY A 152 -21.59 0.05 -20.10
C GLY A 152 -22.79 0.11 -21.04
N ASP A 153 -23.48 1.23 -21.06
CA ASP A 153 -24.50 1.50 -22.06
C ASP A 153 -23.91 1.36 -23.48
N ASP A 154 -24.73 0.85 -24.39
CA ASP A 154 -24.33 0.80 -25.79
C ASP A 154 -24.09 2.26 -26.24
N GLY A 155 -22.96 2.51 -26.92
CA GLY A 155 -22.64 3.83 -27.41
C GLY A 155 -23.76 4.33 -28.36
N GLU A 156 -23.98 5.63 -28.37
CA GLU A 156 -24.91 6.23 -29.32
C GLU A 156 -24.54 5.85 -30.76
N PRO A 157 -25.53 5.57 -31.63
CA PRO A 157 -25.30 5.30 -33.02
C PRO A 157 -24.42 6.42 -33.62
N GLY A 158 -23.34 6.02 -34.28
CA GLY A 158 -22.47 6.99 -34.94
C GLY A 158 -23.24 7.72 -36.06
N THR A 159 -23.31 9.04 -36.00
CA THR A 159 -23.82 9.86 -37.11
C THR A 159 -22.75 10.00 -38.17
N PHE A 160 -23.03 9.55 -39.37
CA PHE A 160 -22.14 9.75 -40.52
C PHE A 160 -22.42 11.12 -41.15
N ALA A 161 -21.38 11.94 -41.21
CA ALA A 161 -21.42 13.23 -41.90
C ALA A 161 -20.79 13.09 -43.29
N TYR A 162 -21.57 13.32 -44.32
CA TYR A 162 -21.06 13.32 -45.69
C TYR A 162 -20.92 14.77 -46.20
N PRO A 163 -19.76 15.14 -46.78
CA PRO A 163 -19.62 16.44 -47.43
C PRO A 163 -20.46 16.45 -48.71
N VAL A 164 -21.31 17.46 -48.87
CA VAL A 164 -22.06 17.67 -50.13
C VAL A 164 -21.24 18.58 -51.03
N PHE A 165 -20.93 18.05 -52.20
CA PHE A 165 -20.19 18.79 -53.22
C PHE A 165 -21.17 19.34 -54.24
N GLU A 166 -21.12 20.63 -54.50
CA GLU A 166 -21.94 21.31 -55.49
C GLU A 166 -21.03 22.06 -56.48
N VAL A 167 -21.24 21.81 -57.79
CA VAL A 167 -20.49 22.50 -58.83
C VAL A 167 -21.40 23.58 -59.44
N ASP A 168 -20.97 24.83 -59.38
CA ASP A 168 -21.67 25.91 -60.09
C ASP A 168 -21.53 25.70 -61.60
N PRO A 169 -22.63 25.47 -62.33
CA PRO A 169 -22.59 25.16 -63.75
C PRO A 169 -22.13 26.35 -64.64
N LYS A 170 -22.12 27.58 -64.11
CA LYS A 170 -21.71 28.77 -64.86
C LYS A 170 -20.23 29.08 -64.63
N THR A 171 -19.72 28.82 -63.43
CA THR A 171 -18.35 29.20 -63.09
C THR A 171 -17.40 28.00 -62.97
N GLY A 172 -17.95 26.78 -62.92
CA GLY A 172 -17.16 25.57 -62.72
C GLY A 172 -16.56 25.47 -61.31
N VAL A 173 -16.96 26.32 -60.35
CA VAL A 173 -16.44 26.34 -59.01
C VAL A 173 -17.08 25.22 -58.20
N LEU A 174 -16.25 24.38 -57.61
CA LEU A 174 -16.67 23.33 -56.66
C LEU A 174 -16.83 23.95 -55.28
N THR A 175 -18.03 23.86 -54.73
CA THR A 175 -18.34 24.31 -53.38
C THR A 175 -18.60 23.08 -52.51
N VAL A 176 -17.99 23.07 -51.34
CA VAL A 176 -18.25 22.05 -50.29
C VAL A 176 -19.21 22.68 -49.28
N ARG A 177 -20.40 22.13 -49.17
CA ARG A 177 -21.32 22.53 -48.11
C ARG A 177 -21.01 21.76 -46.82
N GLU A 178 -21.43 22.30 -45.69
CA GLU A 178 -21.28 21.66 -44.37
C GLU A 178 -21.84 20.23 -44.43
N PRO A 179 -21.22 19.32 -43.62
CA PRO A 179 -21.60 17.92 -43.66
C PRO A 179 -23.08 17.76 -43.31
N PHE A 180 -23.78 17.01 -44.13
CA PHE A 180 -25.16 16.61 -43.89
C PHE A 180 -25.11 15.40 -42.95
N PHE A 181 -25.79 15.47 -41.83
CA PHE A 181 -25.94 14.33 -40.89
C PHE A 181 -27.13 13.51 -41.37
N MET A 182 -26.88 12.24 -41.71
CA MET A 182 -27.93 11.30 -42.09
C MET A 182 -28.13 10.34 -40.88
N ASP A 183 -29.37 10.16 -40.47
CA ASP A 183 -29.77 9.12 -39.55
C ASP A 183 -29.96 7.79 -40.29
N ASP A 184 -29.85 6.67 -39.58
CA ASP A 184 -30.03 5.33 -40.18
C ASP A 184 -31.39 5.14 -40.88
N ASP A 185 -32.40 5.93 -40.52
CA ASP A 185 -33.74 5.94 -41.10
C ASP A 185 -33.80 6.65 -42.46
N ASP A 186 -32.78 7.41 -42.84
CA ASP A 186 -32.69 8.14 -44.10
C ASP A 186 -32.14 7.28 -45.24
N ILE A 187 -31.63 6.10 -44.93
CA ILE A 187 -31.07 5.13 -45.88
C ILE A 187 -31.91 3.85 -45.89
N LYS A 188 -32.52 3.52 -46.97
CA LYS A 188 -33.28 2.29 -47.15
C LYS A 188 -32.83 1.50 -48.37
N LEU A 189 -32.93 0.17 -48.26
CA LEU A 189 -32.74 -0.69 -49.42
C LEU A 189 -34.11 -1.01 -50.00
N GLU A 190 -34.39 -0.45 -51.20
CA GLU A 190 -35.63 -0.74 -51.93
C GLU A 190 -35.24 -1.36 -53.31
N ASP A 191 -35.81 -2.52 -53.62
CA ASP A 191 -35.58 -3.25 -54.85
C ASP A 191 -34.10 -3.53 -55.23
N GLY A 192 -33.25 -3.68 -54.20
CA GLY A 192 -31.80 -3.90 -54.37
C GLY A 192 -30.99 -2.62 -54.60
N TYR A 193 -31.62 -1.46 -54.51
CA TYR A 193 -30.98 -0.16 -54.59
C TYR A 193 -30.97 0.58 -53.26
N LEU A 194 -29.86 1.23 -52.95
CA LEU A 194 -29.76 2.09 -51.79
C LEU A 194 -30.48 3.42 -52.08
N VAL A 195 -31.61 3.66 -51.42
CA VAL A 195 -32.38 4.89 -51.55
C VAL A 195 -32.12 5.78 -50.35
N MET A 196 -31.67 7.01 -50.62
CA MET A 196 -31.44 8.02 -49.60
C MET A 196 -32.61 9.02 -49.64
N LYS A 197 -33.18 9.30 -48.51
CA LYS A 197 -34.18 10.33 -48.36
C LYS A 197 -33.45 11.68 -48.12
N ILE A 198 -33.55 12.55 -49.08
CA ILE A 198 -32.93 13.91 -49.04
C ILE A 198 -33.97 14.91 -48.55
#